data_279cb0fba4da00084f3377b7dae2e13d
#
_entry.id   279cb0fba4da00084f3377b7dae2e13d
#
_cell.length_a   1.000
_cell.length_b   1.000
_cell.length_c   1.000
_cell.angle_alpha   90.00
_cell.angle_beta   90.00
_cell.angle_gamma   90.00
#
_symmetry.space_group_name_H-M   'P 1'
#
loop_
_entity.id
_entity.type
_entity.pdbx_description
1 polymer ?
#
loop_
_entity_poly.entity_id
_entity_poly.type
_entity_poly.pdbx_seq_one_letter_code
_entity_poly.pdbx_strand_id
1 'polypeptide(L)'
;VGALTSKPYAFEARPWELKKTESVDVMDAVGSNIRVDTYNWEVKRILPRLNNQINEEWISDKTRYSCDGLLKQRLDVPYIKRNNKLQKSTWDEAINLLVDKIHSVQSNEIAGHIGDMINMENALSFKKFFKILKSENLEFREKNFYINSDEKMNYIFNSSIAGIEDADLILLVGTNPR
;
A
#
# COMPACT_ATOMS: atom_id res chain seq x y z
N VAL A 1 -5.99 -33.40 -1.77
CA VAL A 1 -5.97 -33.69 -3.22
C VAL A 1 -5.26 -32.58 -4.03
N GLY A 2 -5.15 -31.36 -3.47
CA GLY A 2 -4.48 -30.22 -4.12
C GLY A 2 -5.36 -29.41 -5.07
N ALA A 3 -6.62 -29.75 -5.25
CA ALA A 3 -7.53 -29.00 -6.13
C ALA A 3 -7.77 -27.55 -5.70
N LEU A 4 -7.69 -27.27 -4.38
CA LEU A 4 -7.86 -25.94 -3.79
C LEU A 4 -6.51 -25.29 -3.40
N THR A 5 -5.40 -25.88 -3.81
CA THR A 5 -4.08 -25.30 -3.53
C THR A 5 -3.71 -24.33 -4.65
N SER A 6 -3.34 -23.10 -4.26
CA SER A 6 -2.81 -22.10 -5.20
C SER A 6 -1.57 -22.64 -5.91
N LYS A 7 -1.50 -22.50 -7.23
CA LYS A 7 -0.35 -22.96 -8.03
C LYS A 7 0.99 -22.34 -7.58
N PRO A 8 1.08 -21.03 -7.26
CA PRO A 8 2.32 -20.44 -6.76
C PRO A 8 2.81 -21.03 -5.42
N TYR A 9 1.88 -21.54 -4.61
CA TYR A 9 2.21 -22.14 -3.31
C TYR A 9 2.44 -23.65 -3.38
N ALA A 10 2.01 -24.32 -4.43
CA ALA A 10 2.11 -25.76 -4.55
C ALA A 10 3.57 -26.22 -4.43
N PHE A 11 3.85 -27.15 -3.50
CA PHE A 11 5.17 -27.72 -3.22
C PHE A 11 6.22 -26.77 -2.62
N GLU A 12 5.84 -25.54 -2.26
CA GLU A 12 6.77 -24.52 -1.71
C GLU A 12 7.13 -24.76 -0.24
N ALA A 13 6.16 -25.16 0.58
CA ALA A 13 6.36 -25.41 2.00
C ALA A 13 5.27 -26.31 2.58
N ARG A 14 5.57 -26.95 3.71
CA ARG A 14 4.57 -27.68 4.48
C ARG A 14 3.83 -26.75 5.44
N PRO A 15 2.52 -26.97 5.73
CA PRO A 15 1.74 -26.10 6.61
C PRO A 15 2.33 -25.90 8.01
N TRP A 16 3.06 -26.87 8.54
CA TRP A 16 3.68 -26.82 9.87
C TRP A 16 5.02 -26.07 9.89
N GLU A 17 5.65 -25.85 8.74
CA GLU A 17 6.89 -25.10 8.60
C GLU A 17 6.63 -23.60 8.54
N LEU A 18 5.38 -23.20 8.28
CA LEU A 18 4.99 -21.81 8.08
C LEU A 18 4.87 -21.06 9.41
N LYS A 19 5.54 -19.93 9.49
CA LYS A 19 5.26 -18.92 10.51
C LYS A 19 4.02 -18.13 10.10
N LYS A 20 3.01 -18.11 10.96
CA LYS A 20 1.72 -17.46 10.73
C LYS A 20 1.69 -16.13 11.45
N THR A 21 1.44 -15.05 10.72
CA THR A 21 1.34 -13.69 11.28
C THR A 21 0.01 -13.07 10.87
N GLU A 22 -0.76 -12.64 11.84
CA GLU A 22 -2.01 -11.91 11.60
C GLU A 22 -1.71 -10.48 11.19
N SER A 23 -2.47 -9.98 10.22
CA SER A 23 -2.30 -8.64 9.65
C SER A 23 -3.61 -8.12 9.07
N VAL A 24 -3.55 -6.93 8.52
CA VAL A 24 -4.63 -6.29 7.78
C VAL A 24 -4.14 -6.01 6.37
N ASP A 25 -5.02 -6.22 5.39
CA ASP A 25 -4.70 -5.95 4.00
C ASP A 25 -4.59 -4.45 3.72
N VAL A 26 -3.59 -4.10 2.92
CA VAL A 26 -3.36 -2.72 2.45
C VAL A 26 -3.73 -2.55 0.98
N MET A 27 -4.19 -3.61 0.32
CA MET A 27 -4.52 -3.62 -1.10
C MET A 27 -5.99 -3.29 -1.37
N ASP A 28 -6.82 -3.24 -0.32
CA ASP A 28 -8.21 -2.82 -0.38
C ASP A 28 -8.50 -1.68 0.61
N ALA A 29 -9.65 -1.01 0.42
CA ALA A 29 -10.05 0.12 1.26
C ALA A 29 -10.81 -0.31 2.53
N VAL A 30 -11.21 -1.56 2.65
CA VAL A 30 -12.02 -2.05 3.78
C VAL A 30 -11.15 -2.61 4.91
N GLY A 31 -9.89 -2.86 4.66
CA GLY A 31 -8.97 -3.40 5.65
C GLY A 31 -9.26 -4.86 5.96
N SER A 32 -9.41 -5.69 4.94
CA SER A 32 -9.65 -7.12 5.09
C SER A 32 -8.65 -7.77 6.03
N ASN A 33 -9.15 -8.58 6.96
CA ASN A 33 -8.31 -9.28 7.92
C ASN A 33 -7.64 -10.47 7.26
N ILE A 34 -6.32 -10.53 7.34
CA ILE A 34 -5.50 -11.53 6.68
C ILE A 34 -4.55 -12.23 7.63
N ARG A 35 -4.10 -13.39 7.20
CA ARG A 35 -2.99 -14.11 7.78
C ARG A 35 -1.90 -14.27 6.74
N VAL A 36 -0.72 -13.78 7.06
CA VAL A 36 0.48 -13.90 6.23
C VAL A 36 1.27 -15.10 6.68
N ASP A 37 1.44 -16.07 5.81
CA ASP A 37 2.22 -17.28 6.06
C ASP A 37 3.60 -17.14 5.41
N THR A 38 4.66 -17.16 6.24
CA THR A 38 6.05 -16.98 5.80
C THR A 38 6.90 -18.22 6.06
N TYR A 39 7.89 -18.43 5.18
CA TYR A 39 8.94 -19.45 5.34
C TYR A 39 10.26 -18.90 4.79
N ASN A 40 11.35 -19.06 5.52
CA ASN A 40 12.69 -18.58 5.12
C ASN A 40 12.69 -17.09 4.69
N TRP A 41 12.04 -16.20 5.46
CA TRP A 41 11.93 -14.76 5.20
C TRP A 41 11.11 -14.39 3.94
N GLU A 42 10.44 -15.35 3.33
CA GLU A 42 9.57 -15.13 2.18
C GLU A 42 8.11 -15.30 2.56
N VAL A 43 7.26 -14.45 2.00
CA VAL A 43 5.81 -14.65 2.06
C VAL A 43 5.45 -15.74 1.07
N LYS A 44 4.91 -16.84 1.58
CA LYS A 44 4.54 -18.00 0.76
C LYS A 44 3.07 -17.97 0.33
N ARG A 45 2.21 -17.44 1.19
CA ARG A 45 0.79 -17.23 0.84
C ARG A 45 0.13 -16.24 1.78
N ILE A 46 -0.97 -15.67 1.33
CA ILE A 46 -1.90 -14.86 2.10
C ILE A 46 -3.25 -15.57 2.14
N LEU A 47 -3.81 -15.70 3.33
CA LEU A 47 -5.10 -16.32 3.57
C LEU A 47 -6.02 -15.35 4.31
N PRO A 48 -7.34 -15.42 4.11
CA PRO A 48 -8.28 -14.65 4.91
C PRO A 48 -8.24 -15.10 6.38
N ARG A 49 -8.47 -14.17 7.27
CA ARG A 49 -8.77 -14.40 8.67
C ARG A 49 -10.21 -14.01 8.92
N LEU A 50 -10.98 -14.89 9.57
CA LEU A 50 -12.39 -14.66 9.82
C LEU A 50 -12.63 -13.37 10.60
N ASN A 51 -13.42 -12.50 10.05
CA ASN A 51 -13.98 -11.32 10.70
C ASN A 51 -15.37 -11.00 10.11
N ASN A 52 -16.42 -11.41 10.81
CA ASN A 52 -17.81 -11.27 10.36
C ASN A 52 -18.25 -9.80 10.17
N GLN A 53 -17.53 -8.84 10.72
CA GLN A 53 -17.88 -7.43 10.59
C GLN A 53 -17.23 -6.74 9.38
N ILE A 54 -16.20 -7.34 8.77
CA ILE A 54 -15.42 -6.71 7.71
C ILE A 54 -15.39 -7.56 6.44
N ASN A 55 -14.75 -8.72 6.48
CA ASN A 55 -14.47 -9.53 5.29
C ASN A 55 -14.97 -10.97 5.40
N GLU A 56 -15.62 -11.34 6.49
CA GLU A 56 -16.00 -12.71 6.78
C GLU A 56 -14.78 -13.66 6.59
N GLU A 57 -14.88 -14.63 5.71
CA GLU A 57 -13.79 -15.55 5.36
C GLU A 57 -13.20 -15.29 3.95
N TRP A 58 -13.47 -14.11 3.37
CA TRP A 58 -13.11 -13.77 2.00
C TRP A 58 -11.97 -12.75 1.94
N ILE A 59 -11.17 -12.84 0.89
CA ILE A 59 -10.23 -11.81 0.44
C ILE A 59 -10.23 -11.76 -1.09
N SER A 60 -9.86 -10.61 -1.64
CA SER A 60 -9.72 -10.46 -3.09
C SER A 60 -8.53 -11.27 -3.63
N ASP A 61 -8.57 -11.60 -4.92
CA ASP A 61 -7.45 -12.24 -5.60
C ASP A 61 -6.23 -11.31 -5.66
N LYS A 62 -6.44 -10.01 -5.73
CA LYS A 62 -5.37 -9.01 -5.63
C LYS A 62 -4.60 -9.15 -4.32
N THR A 63 -5.30 -9.23 -3.19
CA THR A 63 -4.71 -9.46 -1.87
C THR A 63 -3.97 -10.79 -1.80
N ARG A 64 -4.59 -11.83 -2.33
CA ARG A 64 -4.06 -13.20 -2.27
C ARG A 64 -2.75 -13.38 -3.04
N TYR A 65 -2.61 -12.72 -4.18
CA TYR A 65 -1.51 -12.97 -5.13
C TYR A 65 -0.49 -11.85 -5.25
N SER A 66 -0.77 -10.65 -4.75
CA SER A 66 0.16 -9.52 -4.85
C SER A 66 1.48 -9.75 -4.10
N CYS A 67 1.52 -10.69 -3.15
CA CYS A 67 2.73 -11.02 -2.40
C CYS A 67 3.88 -11.54 -3.27
N ASP A 68 3.61 -12.08 -4.45
CA ASP A 68 4.64 -12.54 -5.40
C ASP A 68 5.56 -11.39 -5.85
N GLY A 69 5.07 -10.15 -5.82
CA GLY A 69 5.85 -8.96 -6.15
C GLY A 69 6.85 -8.52 -5.07
N LEU A 70 6.73 -9.02 -3.84
CA LEU A 70 7.56 -8.54 -2.73
C LEU A 70 9.05 -8.84 -2.90
N LEU A 71 9.40 -9.90 -3.64
CA LEU A 71 10.78 -10.32 -3.89
C LEU A 71 11.28 -9.97 -5.29
N LYS A 72 10.40 -9.43 -6.16
CA LYS A 72 10.73 -9.19 -7.57
C LYS A 72 10.91 -7.70 -7.84
N GLN A 73 11.99 -7.36 -8.54
CA GLN A 73 12.28 -5.98 -9.00
C GLN A 73 12.22 -4.93 -7.88
N ARG A 74 12.67 -5.30 -6.68
CA ARG A 74 12.74 -4.38 -5.53
C ARG A 74 14.01 -3.56 -5.59
N LEU A 75 13.89 -2.26 -5.30
CA LEU A 75 15.03 -1.39 -5.09
C LEU A 75 15.57 -1.62 -3.68
N ASP A 76 16.79 -2.12 -3.58
CA ASP A 76 17.49 -2.46 -2.32
C ASP A 76 18.55 -1.43 -1.93
N VAL A 77 19.00 -0.64 -2.89
CA VAL A 77 20.01 0.41 -2.73
C VAL A 77 19.63 1.65 -3.53
N PRO A 78 20.13 2.84 -3.17
CA PRO A 78 19.92 4.03 -3.98
C PRO A 78 20.69 3.95 -5.31
N TYR A 79 20.14 4.62 -6.31
CA TYR A 79 20.76 4.75 -7.63
C TYR A 79 20.93 6.22 -7.99
N ILE A 80 22.10 6.59 -8.47
CA ILE A 80 22.42 7.93 -8.99
C ILE A 80 22.64 7.85 -10.49
N LYS A 81 22.08 8.83 -11.21
CA LYS A 81 22.28 8.95 -12.65
C LYS A 81 23.60 9.65 -12.93
N ARG A 82 24.57 8.92 -13.50
CA ARG A 82 25.85 9.43 -13.97
C ARG A 82 26.05 9.05 -15.44
N ASN A 83 26.48 10.00 -16.25
CA ASN A 83 26.68 9.78 -17.69
C ASN A 83 25.46 9.11 -18.37
N ASN A 84 24.27 9.57 -18.00
CA ASN A 84 22.98 9.07 -18.52
C ASN A 84 22.64 7.61 -18.15
N LYS A 85 23.40 6.98 -17.25
CA LYS A 85 23.15 5.62 -16.74
C LYS A 85 22.91 5.63 -15.23
N LEU A 86 21.98 4.84 -14.76
CA LEU A 86 21.76 4.60 -13.33
C LEU A 86 22.86 3.70 -12.78
N GLN A 87 23.52 4.16 -11.71
CA GLN A 87 24.58 3.43 -11.02
C GLN A 87 24.23 3.29 -9.54
N LYS A 88 24.54 2.14 -8.95
CA LYS A 88 24.40 1.91 -7.52
C LYS A 88 25.24 2.94 -6.73
N SER A 89 24.70 3.40 -5.62
CA SER A 89 25.34 4.37 -4.76
C SER A 89 25.11 4.04 -3.28
N THR A 90 25.82 4.69 -2.39
CA THR A 90 25.56 4.66 -0.95
C THR A 90 24.44 5.64 -0.59
N TRP A 91 23.82 5.44 0.57
CA TRP A 91 22.81 6.37 1.07
C TRP A 91 23.38 7.76 1.33
N ASP A 92 24.56 7.86 1.91
CA ASP A 92 25.22 9.14 2.19
C ASP A 92 25.48 9.94 0.91
N GLU A 93 25.98 9.28 -0.12
CA GLU A 93 26.21 9.90 -1.41
C GLU A 93 24.91 10.36 -2.08
N ALA A 94 23.87 9.54 -2.02
CA ALA A 94 22.55 9.87 -2.59
C ALA A 94 21.90 11.05 -1.85
N ILE A 95 21.97 11.07 -0.52
CA ILE A 95 21.42 12.13 0.31
C ILE A 95 22.18 13.44 0.09
N ASN A 96 23.50 13.42 0.07
CA ASN A 96 24.32 14.62 -0.20
C ASN A 96 23.98 15.23 -1.56
N LEU A 97 23.89 14.40 -2.60
CA LEU A 97 23.51 14.87 -3.92
C LEU A 97 22.09 15.47 -3.94
N LEU A 98 21.16 14.86 -3.20
CA LEU A 98 19.79 15.38 -3.06
C LEU A 98 19.78 16.75 -2.38
N VAL A 99 20.53 16.89 -1.29
CA VAL A 99 20.68 18.17 -0.55
C VAL A 99 21.23 19.26 -1.44
N ASP A 100 22.32 18.97 -2.20
CA ASP A 100 22.92 19.91 -3.13
C ASP A 100 21.90 20.35 -4.22
N LYS A 101 21.11 19.41 -4.73
CA LYS A 101 20.06 19.71 -5.70
C LYS A 101 18.97 20.58 -5.12
N ILE A 102 18.50 20.28 -3.91
CA ILE A 102 17.48 21.08 -3.22
C ILE A 102 17.97 22.51 -3.00
N HIS A 103 19.23 22.69 -2.59
CA HIS A 103 19.81 24.02 -2.40
C HIS A 103 20.04 24.79 -3.70
N SER A 104 20.09 24.12 -4.85
CA SER A 104 20.32 24.75 -6.15
C SER A 104 19.05 25.26 -6.84
N VAL A 105 17.86 25.00 -6.29
CA VAL A 105 16.58 25.38 -6.86
C VAL A 105 15.74 26.18 -5.88
N GLN A 106 14.72 26.89 -6.38
CA GLN A 106 13.80 27.64 -5.53
C GLN A 106 12.74 26.70 -4.95
N SER A 107 12.19 27.04 -3.79
CA SER A 107 11.18 26.23 -3.10
C SER A 107 9.93 25.94 -3.96
N ASN A 108 9.51 26.89 -4.79
CA ASN A 108 8.36 26.75 -5.68
C ASN A 108 8.63 25.85 -6.90
N GLU A 109 9.89 25.51 -7.18
CA GLU A 109 10.31 24.57 -8.22
C GLU A 109 10.37 23.13 -7.70
N ILE A 110 10.22 22.92 -6.37
CA ILE A 110 10.23 21.61 -5.76
C ILE A 110 8.79 21.13 -5.63
N ALA A 111 8.49 19.97 -6.19
CA ALA A 111 7.20 19.31 -6.04
C ALA A 111 7.35 17.90 -5.48
N GLY A 112 6.37 17.46 -4.71
CA GLY A 112 6.32 16.13 -4.14
C GLY A 112 5.02 15.42 -4.48
N HIS A 113 5.14 14.13 -4.82
CA HIS A 113 4.01 13.26 -5.03
C HIS A 113 4.13 12.02 -4.17
N ILE A 114 3.07 11.67 -3.47
CA ILE A 114 2.98 10.48 -2.62
C ILE A 114 1.98 9.51 -3.25
N GLY A 115 2.37 8.25 -3.36
CA GLY A 115 1.44 7.19 -3.78
C GLY A 115 0.52 6.74 -2.63
N ASP A 116 -0.58 6.11 -2.98
CA ASP A 116 -1.64 5.66 -2.07
C ASP A 116 -1.24 4.48 -1.16
N MET A 117 -0.13 3.79 -1.45
CA MET A 117 0.39 2.68 -0.65
C MET A 117 1.30 3.12 0.51
N ILE A 118 1.41 4.41 0.77
CA ILE A 118 2.22 4.94 1.88
C ILE A 118 1.45 4.88 3.21
N ASN A 119 2.15 4.59 4.30
CA ASN A 119 1.55 4.67 5.63
C ASN A 119 1.40 6.13 6.11
N MET A 120 0.55 6.36 7.08
CA MET A 120 0.22 7.68 7.60
C MET A 120 1.44 8.39 8.21
N GLU A 121 2.32 7.67 8.88
CA GLU A 121 3.53 8.21 9.51
C GLU A 121 4.51 8.76 8.47
N ASN A 122 4.70 8.04 7.37
CA ASN A 122 5.53 8.50 6.26
C ASN A 122 4.89 9.67 5.53
N ALA A 123 3.57 9.67 5.33
CA ALA A 123 2.84 10.79 4.74
C ALA A 123 3.01 12.06 5.59
N LEU A 124 2.88 11.94 6.92
CA LEU A 124 3.09 13.05 7.84
C LEU A 124 4.54 13.56 7.81
N SER A 125 5.51 12.65 7.78
CA SER A 125 6.94 13.00 7.70
C SER A 125 7.26 13.73 6.41
N PHE A 126 6.70 13.27 5.30
CA PHE A 126 6.84 13.92 4.00
C PHE A 126 6.22 15.32 3.98
N LYS A 127 5.02 15.48 4.53
CA LYS A 127 4.39 16.79 4.69
C LYS A 127 5.24 17.74 5.54
N LYS A 128 5.82 17.28 6.65
CA LYS A 128 6.74 18.07 7.49
C LYS A 128 7.99 18.48 6.72
N PHE A 129 8.55 17.57 5.93
CA PHE A 129 9.71 17.84 5.08
C PHE A 129 9.42 18.97 4.08
N PHE A 130 8.30 18.90 3.36
CA PHE A 130 7.90 19.98 2.44
C PHE A 130 7.63 21.31 3.12
N LYS A 131 7.10 21.29 4.34
CA LYS A 131 6.94 22.51 5.16
C LYS A 131 8.29 23.16 5.47
N ILE A 132 9.34 22.36 5.78
CA ILE A 132 10.71 22.85 6.00
C ILE A 132 11.28 23.45 4.72
N LEU A 133 11.03 22.82 3.57
CA LEU A 133 11.44 23.34 2.25
C LEU A 133 10.66 24.59 1.82
N LYS A 134 9.60 24.95 2.54
CA LYS A 134 8.67 26.06 2.19
C LYS A 134 8.07 25.88 0.80
N SER A 135 7.81 24.64 0.40
CA SER A 135 7.11 24.31 -0.84
C SER A 135 5.69 23.83 -0.53
N GLU A 136 4.71 24.36 -1.26
CA GLU A 136 3.30 23.96 -1.18
C GLU A 136 2.90 22.98 -2.29
N ASN A 137 3.84 22.65 -3.19
CA ASN A 137 3.59 21.78 -4.33
C ASN A 137 3.61 20.31 -3.89
N LEU A 138 2.58 19.90 -3.16
CA LEU A 138 2.45 18.55 -2.62
C LEU A 138 1.16 17.91 -3.13
N GLU A 139 1.26 16.76 -3.79
CA GLU A 139 0.11 16.03 -4.31
C GLU A 139 0.14 14.57 -3.84
N PHE A 140 -1.04 14.03 -3.54
CA PHE A 140 -1.20 12.64 -3.10
C PHE A 140 -2.37 11.92 -3.82
N ARG A 141 -3.13 12.66 -4.62
CA ARG A 141 -4.30 12.11 -5.31
C ARG A 141 -3.88 11.41 -6.59
N GLU A 142 -4.44 10.24 -6.79
CA GLU A 142 -4.41 9.59 -8.10
C GLU A 142 -5.66 9.98 -8.91
N LYS A 143 -5.49 10.21 -10.21
CA LYS A 143 -6.57 10.28 -11.20
C LYS A 143 -7.68 11.30 -10.90
N ASN A 144 -7.36 12.53 -10.58
CA ASN A 144 -8.36 13.58 -10.37
C ASN A 144 -9.43 13.27 -9.29
N PHE A 145 -9.12 12.37 -8.39
CA PHE A 145 -10.00 12.03 -7.29
C PHE A 145 -9.96 13.14 -6.25
N TYR A 146 -11.11 13.78 -6.02
CA TYR A 146 -11.25 14.85 -5.03
C TYR A 146 -12.28 14.46 -3.98
N ILE A 147 -11.88 14.52 -2.72
CA ILE A 147 -12.80 14.42 -1.57
C ILE A 147 -12.74 15.75 -0.83
N ASN A 148 -13.88 16.39 -0.63
CA ASN A 148 -13.96 17.52 0.27
C ASN A 148 -13.77 17.03 1.71
N SER A 149 -12.67 17.47 2.35
CA SER A 149 -12.30 17.06 3.70
C SER A 149 -12.92 17.93 4.81
N ASP A 150 -13.68 18.96 4.45
CA ASP A 150 -14.31 19.84 5.44
C ASP A 150 -15.39 19.12 6.24
N GLU A 151 -16.06 18.16 5.61
CA GLU A 151 -17.10 17.34 6.21
C GLU A 151 -16.66 15.89 6.39
N LYS A 152 -16.63 15.41 7.64
CA LYS A 152 -16.21 14.04 7.95
C LYS A 152 -17.02 12.97 7.22
N MET A 153 -18.31 13.21 6.99
CA MET A 153 -19.19 12.27 6.28
C MET A 153 -18.77 12.00 4.83
N ASN A 154 -17.93 12.86 4.24
CA ASN A 154 -17.45 12.67 2.87
C ASN A 154 -16.38 11.60 2.74
N TYR A 155 -15.70 11.21 3.83
CA TYR A 155 -14.60 10.26 3.81
C TYR A 155 -14.61 9.23 4.93
N ILE A 156 -15.56 9.32 5.88
CA ILE A 156 -15.79 8.32 6.91
C ILE A 156 -17.00 7.49 6.54
N PHE A 157 -16.85 6.17 6.53
CA PHE A 157 -17.97 5.25 6.37
C PHE A 157 -18.87 5.32 7.62
N ASN A 158 -20.09 5.82 7.46
CA ASN A 158 -20.98 6.15 8.60
C ASN A 158 -21.74 4.95 9.16
N SER A 159 -21.87 3.87 8.38
CA SER A 159 -22.40 2.58 8.84
C SER A 159 -21.28 1.55 8.87
N SER A 160 -21.44 0.47 9.63
CA SER A 160 -20.49 -0.64 9.54
C SER A 160 -20.66 -1.37 8.20
N ILE A 161 -19.65 -2.14 7.76
CA ILE A 161 -19.77 -2.97 6.57
C ILE A 161 -20.87 -4.00 6.74
N ALA A 162 -20.94 -4.67 7.90
CA ALA A 162 -22.02 -5.58 8.25
C ALA A 162 -23.39 -4.88 8.32
N GLY A 163 -23.45 -3.60 8.66
CA GLY A 163 -24.69 -2.82 8.70
C GLY A 163 -25.37 -2.63 7.33
N ILE A 164 -24.69 -2.99 6.23
CA ILE A 164 -25.32 -3.00 4.90
C ILE A 164 -26.44 -4.04 4.84
N GLU A 165 -26.35 -5.12 5.60
CA GLU A 165 -27.38 -6.16 5.67
C GLU A 165 -28.68 -5.66 6.33
N ASP A 166 -28.60 -4.65 7.18
CA ASP A 166 -29.72 -4.05 7.89
C ASP A 166 -30.40 -2.92 7.08
N ALA A 167 -29.93 -2.63 5.88
CA ALA A 167 -30.45 -1.54 5.06
C ALA A 167 -31.76 -1.93 4.34
N ASP A 168 -32.81 -1.11 4.51
CA ASP A 168 -34.06 -1.28 3.78
C ASP A 168 -33.94 -1.00 2.28
N LEU A 169 -32.98 -0.15 1.89
CA LEU A 169 -32.73 0.21 0.51
C LEU A 169 -31.24 0.47 0.27
N ILE A 170 -30.70 -0.10 -0.80
CA ILE A 170 -29.32 0.15 -1.24
C ILE A 170 -29.34 0.75 -2.64
N LEU A 171 -28.75 1.95 -2.78
CA LEU A 171 -28.58 2.63 -4.05
C LEU A 171 -27.14 2.45 -4.55
N LEU A 172 -26.98 1.82 -5.69
CA LEU A 172 -25.68 1.66 -6.36
C LEU A 172 -25.54 2.68 -7.48
N VAL A 173 -24.50 3.51 -7.41
CA VAL A 173 -24.23 4.55 -8.43
C VAL A 173 -22.82 4.37 -8.97
N GLY A 174 -22.72 4.02 -10.26
CA GLY A 174 -21.44 3.90 -10.96
C GLY A 174 -20.50 2.81 -10.40
N THR A 175 -21.02 1.85 -9.66
CA THR A 175 -20.26 0.75 -9.04
C THR A 175 -20.63 -0.59 -9.64
N ASN A 176 -19.70 -1.54 -9.60
CA ASN A 176 -19.92 -2.92 -10.03
C ASN A 176 -19.50 -3.85 -8.88
N PRO A 177 -20.42 -4.22 -7.98
CA PRO A 177 -20.15 -5.15 -6.90
C PRO A 177 -19.95 -6.57 -7.45
N ARG A 178 -18.72 -7.05 -7.37
CA ARG A 178 -18.34 -8.44 -7.70
C ARG A 178 -17.50 -9.01 -6.59
#